data_bde1503aaf40521c58023f5d579487dc
#
_entry.id   bde1503aaf40521c58023f5d579487dc
#
_cell.length_a   1.000
_cell.length_b   1.000
_cell.length_c   1.000
_cell.angle_alpha   90.00
_cell.angle_beta   90.00
_cell.angle_gamma   90.00
#
_symmetry.space_group_name_H-M   'P 1'
#
loop_
_entity.id
_entity.type
_entity.pdbx_description
1 polymer ?
#
loop_
_entity_poly.entity_id
_entity_poly.type
_entity_poly.pdbx_seq_one_letter_code
_entity_poly.pdbx_strand_id
1 'polypeptide(L)'
;MLVLAACDRSAISADAAVAQQSGAGQAGDGDHMVSVDTPDPIPRPRAQSGKAGWPQAELESGQAWISCATDDSREAGDGTLLPALDRASVEAALAPCRETGLVRVRDAGKINAGFAALVWRLASVAEQWKLPHRFLDLDSSGGQVEAAIRAGDTIGASTWTIWMREGSISHSACVFVLAAGDNRLVAGKVGIHRMMRISSKATSRAEFNRQLREVYGNAKDYLERNGVVVAVADLMLTVPNRSLRLRTMEELREYGLDGTNAVQDDLERIRQMRTCGARTRFGRLRSEVQG
;
A
#
# COMPACT_ATOMS: atom_id res chain seq x y z
N MET A 1 -0.77 34.29 -3.44
CA MET A 1 -2.22 34.13 -3.32
C MET A 1 -2.48 33.04 -2.31
N LEU A 2 -2.83 33.39 -1.06
CA LEU A 2 -3.09 32.40 0.00
C LEU A 2 -4.50 31.86 -0.20
N VAL A 3 -4.63 30.58 -0.54
CA VAL A 3 -5.91 29.89 -0.51
C VAL A 3 -6.18 29.47 0.93
N LEU A 4 -7.04 30.21 1.61
CA LEU A 4 -7.61 29.82 2.90
C LEU A 4 -8.62 28.71 2.63
N ALA A 5 -8.24 27.46 2.94
CA ALA A 5 -9.20 26.37 2.97
C ALA A 5 -10.17 26.60 4.13
N ALA A 6 -11.41 26.97 3.82
CA ALA A 6 -12.49 27.08 4.76
C ALA A 6 -12.85 25.69 5.29
N CYS A 7 -12.81 25.53 6.63
CA CYS A 7 -13.43 24.36 7.28
C CYS A 7 -14.95 24.53 7.22
N ASP A 8 -15.56 24.00 6.20
CA ASP A 8 -17.01 24.06 6.04
C ASP A 8 -17.70 23.14 7.04
N ARG A 9 -18.65 23.67 7.77
CA ARG A 9 -19.48 22.94 8.73
C ARG A 9 -20.71 22.38 8.02
N SER A 10 -20.54 21.35 7.22
CA SER A 10 -21.69 20.58 6.76
C SER A 10 -22.05 19.59 7.87
N ALA A 11 -23.07 19.94 8.64
CA ALA A 11 -23.67 19.08 9.64
C ALA A 11 -24.30 17.87 8.93
N ILE A 12 -23.75 16.70 9.14
CA ILE A 12 -24.39 15.44 8.76
C ILE A 12 -25.44 15.14 9.83
N SER A 13 -26.71 15.35 9.47
CA SER A 13 -27.87 14.92 10.26
C SER A 13 -28.02 13.40 10.05
N ALA A 14 -27.68 12.61 11.06
CA ALA A 14 -27.93 11.18 11.05
C ALA A 14 -29.20 10.93 11.89
N ASP A 15 -30.34 10.87 11.22
CA ASP A 15 -31.54 10.23 11.75
C ASP A 15 -31.47 8.74 11.43
N ALA A 16 -31.12 7.94 12.43
CA ALA A 16 -31.31 6.50 12.39
C ALA A 16 -32.23 6.11 13.55
N ALA A 17 -33.49 5.90 13.23
CA ALA A 17 -34.46 5.32 14.13
C ALA A 17 -34.09 3.86 14.45
N VAL A 18 -33.74 3.59 15.73
CA VAL A 18 -33.56 2.24 16.26
C VAL A 18 -34.89 1.77 16.80
N ALA A 19 -35.46 0.76 16.18
CA ALA A 19 -36.60 0.02 16.69
C ALA A 19 -36.17 -0.84 17.88
N GLN A 20 -36.76 -0.57 19.07
CA GLN A 20 -36.67 -1.41 20.26
C GLN A 20 -37.55 -2.65 20.09
N GLN A 21 -36.96 -3.83 20.20
CA GLN A 21 -37.68 -5.04 20.56
C GLN A 21 -37.19 -5.52 21.92
N SER A 22 -38.11 -5.47 22.88
CA SER A 22 -37.98 -6.01 24.21
C SER A 22 -38.19 -7.53 24.21
N GLY A 23 -37.22 -8.27 24.75
CA GLY A 23 -37.33 -9.68 25.08
C GLY A 23 -36.63 -9.95 26.40
N ALA A 24 -37.42 -10.24 27.43
CA ALA A 24 -36.97 -10.60 28.78
C ALA A 24 -36.47 -12.07 28.81
N GLY A 25 -35.34 -12.31 29.51
CA GLY A 25 -34.84 -13.66 29.77
C GLY A 25 -33.60 -13.63 30.68
N GLN A 26 -33.86 -13.88 31.90
CA GLN A 26 -33.14 -14.39 33.08
C GLN A 26 -31.62 -14.46 33.16
N ALA A 27 -31.17 -14.11 34.36
CA ALA A 27 -29.85 -14.10 34.94
C ALA A 27 -29.04 -15.40 34.82
N GLY A 28 -27.76 -15.22 34.61
CA GLY A 28 -26.67 -16.19 34.80
C GLY A 28 -25.42 -15.44 35.17
N ASP A 29 -25.03 -15.58 36.44
CA ASP A 29 -23.83 -15.04 37.07
C ASP A 29 -22.56 -15.58 36.38
N GLY A 30 -21.60 -14.74 36.09
CA GLY A 30 -20.33 -15.19 35.51
C GLY A 30 -19.49 -14.02 34.99
N ASP A 31 -18.90 -13.30 35.93
CA ASP A 31 -17.91 -12.23 35.71
C ASP A 31 -16.66 -12.80 35.04
N HIS A 32 -16.60 -12.73 33.71
CA HIS A 32 -15.36 -12.86 32.93
C HIS A 32 -15.21 -11.60 32.08
N MET A 33 -14.54 -10.60 32.67
CA MET A 33 -13.91 -9.55 31.89
C MET A 33 -12.92 -10.19 30.91
N VAL A 34 -13.33 -10.32 29.67
CA VAL A 34 -12.41 -10.56 28.57
C VAL A 34 -11.69 -9.23 28.34
N SER A 35 -10.48 -9.12 28.86
CA SER A 35 -9.54 -8.10 28.42
C SER A 35 -9.33 -8.32 26.93
N VAL A 36 -9.87 -7.42 26.12
CA VAL A 36 -9.48 -7.31 24.72
C VAL A 36 -8.10 -6.68 24.76
N ASP A 37 -7.07 -7.51 24.75
CA ASP A 37 -5.71 -7.06 24.50
C ASP A 37 -5.71 -6.40 23.13
N THR A 38 -5.60 -5.08 23.13
CA THR A 38 -5.35 -4.30 21.93
C THR A 38 -4.00 -4.79 21.38
N PRO A 39 -3.93 -5.35 20.17
CA PRO A 39 -2.65 -5.76 19.63
C PRO A 39 -1.73 -4.53 19.60
N ASP A 40 -0.53 -4.68 20.13
CA ASP A 40 0.49 -3.65 20.11
C ASP A 40 0.64 -3.12 18.68
N PRO A 41 0.69 -1.79 18.49
CA PRO A 41 0.87 -1.22 17.17
C PRO A 41 2.17 -1.76 16.59
N ILE A 42 2.08 -2.41 15.42
CA ILE A 42 3.22 -2.93 14.68
C ILE A 42 4.27 -1.82 14.64
N PRO A 43 5.51 -2.07 15.13
CA PRO A 43 6.53 -1.04 15.16
C PRO A 43 6.78 -0.53 13.74
N ARG A 44 6.49 0.74 13.49
CA ARG A 44 6.89 1.38 12.24
C ARG A 44 8.39 1.17 12.08
N PRO A 45 8.88 0.76 10.91
CA PRO A 45 10.32 0.72 10.67
C PRO A 45 10.88 2.10 11.00
N ARG A 46 11.56 2.22 12.14
CA ARG A 46 12.31 3.44 12.46
C ARG A 46 13.31 3.63 11.35
N ALA A 47 13.23 4.76 10.65
CA ALA A 47 14.30 5.21 9.80
C ALA A 47 15.59 5.15 10.61
N GLN A 48 16.44 4.18 10.33
CA GLN A 48 17.75 4.06 10.98
C GLN A 48 18.61 5.19 10.41
N SER A 49 18.65 6.30 11.11
CA SER A 49 19.55 7.43 10.87
C SER A 49 20.96 7.06 11.34
N GLY A 50 21.56 6.08 10.73
CA GLY A 50 22.95 5.70 10.94
C GLY A 50 23.68 5.71 9.61
N LYS A 51 24.94 6.14 9.62
CA LYS A 51 25.90 6.08 8.49
C LYS A 51 26.25 4.66 8.04
N ALA A 52 25.49 3.63 8.44
CA ALA A 52 25.62 2.29 7.92
C ALA A 52 25.09 2.29 6.46
N GLY A 53 25.96 1.94 5.52
CA GLY A 53 25.58 1.77 4.12
C GLY A 53 24.41 0.81 3.99
N TRP A 54 23.59 0.99 2.94
CA TRP A 54 22.54 0.04 2.67
C TRP A 54 23.11 -1.37 2.47
N PRO A 55 22.41 -2.43 2.93
CA PRO A 55 22.80 -3.80 2.61
C PRO A 55 22.94 -3.98 1.11
N GLN A 56 23.86 -4.83 0.66
CA GLN A 56 23.98 -5.14 -0.77
C GLN A 56 22.66 -5.72 -1.27
N ALA A 57 22.15 -5.22 -2.38
CA ALA A 57 20.98 -5.74 -3.07
C ALA A 57 21.08 -5.41 -4.57
N GLU A 58 20.54 -6.30 -5.38
CA GLU A 58 20.55 -6.22 -6.84
C GLU A 58 19.15 -6.55 -7.36
N LEU A 59 18.80 -6.00 -8.51
CA LEU A 59 17.64 -6.45 -9.26
C LEU A 59 18.00 -7.78 -9.94
N GLU A 60 17.64 -8.88 -9.32
CA GLU A 60 17.93 -10.23 -9.82
C GLU A 60 17.29 -10.50 -11.19
N SER A 61 16.20 -9.83 -11.49
CA SER A 61 15.50 -9.92 -12.79
C SER A 61 14.77 -8.63 -13.07
N GLY A 62 14.80 -8.20 -14.34
CA GLY A 62 14.14 -6.99 -14.77
C GLY A 62 15.04 -5.76 -14.71
N GLN A 63 14.45 -4.63 -14.97
CA GLN A 63 15.10 -3.33 -15.02
C GLN A 63 14.18 -2.29 -14.37
N ALA A 64 14.79 -1.29 -13.76
CA ALA A 64 14.08 -0.15 -13.21
C ALA A 64 14.53 1.14 -13.90
N TRP A 65 13.59 1.97 -14.26
CA TRP A 65 13.84 3.30 -14.84
C TRP A 65 13.24 4.37 -13.92
N ILE A 66 13.91 5.50 -13.84
CA ILE A 66 13.49 6.64 -13.07
C ILE A 66 13.20 7.80 -14.02
N SER A 67 12.02 8.39 -13.91
CA SER A 67 11.63 9.61 -14.58
C SER A 67 11.18 10.66 -13.58
N CYS A 68 11.62 11.90 -13.77
CA CYS A 68 11.20 13.05 -12.98
C CYS A 68 10.33 14.01 -13.82
N ALA A 69 9.97 13.59 -15.03
CA ALA A 69 9.14 14.39 -15.93
C ALA A 69 7.67 14.36 -15.49
N THR A 70 7.00 15.51 -15.63
CA THR A 70 5.55 15.63 -15.42
C THR A 70 4.75 15.05 -16.59
N ASP A 71 5.37 14.97 -17.77
CA ASP A 71 4.80 14.32 -18.94
C ASP A 71 4.91 12.81 -18.78
N ASP A 72 3.79 12.11 -18.88
CA ASP A 72 3.65 10.66 -18.76
C ASP A 72 3.34 9.97 -20.09
N SER A 73 3.42 10.73 -21.20
CA SER A 73 3.21 10.19 -22.55
C SER A 73 4.24 9.10 -22.87
N ARG A 74 3.86 8.20 -23.78
CA ARG A 74 4.82 7.19 -24.30
C ARG A 74 6.02 7.83 -25.01
N GLU A 75 5.84 9.03 -25.53
CA GLU A 75 6.88 9.80 -26.23
C GLU A 75 7.95 10.31 -25.27
N ALA A 76 7.58 10.62 -24.01
CA ALA A 76 8.53 11.00 -22.96
C ALA A 76 9.42 9.83 -22.50
N GLY A 77 9.05 8.58 -22.84
CA GLY A 77 9.80 7.37 -22.50
C GLY A 77 9.72 6.98 -21.01
N ASP A 78 10.49 5.97 -20.66
CA ASP A 78 10.49 5.40 -19.31
C ASP A 78 11.43 6.14 -18.34
N GLY A 79 12.24 7.04 -18.84
CA GLY A 79 13.24 7.75 -18.06
C GLY A 79 14.64 7.14 -18.15
N THR A 80 15.46 7.36 -17.13
CA THR A 80 16.84 6.88 -17.06
C THR A 80 16.90 5.53 -16.36
N LEU A 81 17.61 4.56 -16.94
CA LEU A 81 17.84 3.26 -16.32
C LEU A 81 18.61 3.44 -15.02
N LEU A 82 18.12 2.83 -13.93
CA LEU A 82 18.81 2.77 -12.67
C LEU A 82 19.92 1.71 -12.72
N PRO A 83 21.19 2.10 -12.66
CA PRO A 83 22.30 1.17 -12.89
C PRO A 83 22.54 0.21 -11.72
N ALA A 84 22.26 0.64 -10.51
CA ALA A 84 22.45 -0.14 -9.30
C ALA A 84 21.53 0.33 -8.17
N LEU A 85 21.38 -0.50 -7.16
CA LEU A 85 20.56 -0.19 -5.99
C LEU A 85 21.37 0.43 -4.82
N ASP A 86 22.63 0.77 -5.01
CA ASP A 86 23.40 1.48 -3.98
C ASP A 86 22.88 2.93 -3.80
N ARG A 87 23.26 3.51 -2.66
CA ARG A 87 22.75 4.84 -2.29
C ARG A 87 23.13 5.94 -3.29
N ALA A 88 24.36 5.91 -3.78
CA ALA A 88 24.84 6.93 -4.70
C ALA A 88 24.09 6.87 -6.03
N SER A 89 23.87 5.68 -6.57
CA SER A 89 23.10 5.45 -7.80
C SER A 89 21.65 5.91 -7.66
N VAL A 90 20.99 5.59 -6.55
CA VAL A 90 19.60 5.99 -6.28
C VAL A 90 19.50 7.52 -6.08
N GLU A 91 20.38 8.12 -5.29
CA GLU A 91 20.39 9.57 -5.09
C GLU A 91 20.69 10.32 -6.40
N ALA A 92 21.63 9.84 -7.22
CA ALA A 92 21.92 10.43 -8.52
C ALA A 92 20.72 10.37 -9.48
N ALA A 93 20.02 9.22 -9.52
CA ALA A 93 18.85 9.05 -10.38
C ALA A 93 17.66 9.93 -9.91
N LEU A 94 17.50 10.15 -8.61
CA LEU A 94 16.42 10.96 -8.05
C LEU A 94 16.76 12.46 -7.99
N ALA A 95 18.02 12.87 -8.16
CA ALA A 95 18.43 14.27 -8.02
C ALA A 95 17.60 15.25 -8.90
N PRO A 96 17.30 14.96 -10.18
CA PRO A 96 16.45 15.83 -10.99
C PRO A 96 15.01 15.96 -10.46
N CYS A 97 14.51 14.94 -9.76
CA CYS A 97 13.14 14.93 -9.23
C CYS A 97 12.91 15.97 -8.12
N ARG A 98 13.97 16.52 -7.54
CA ARG A 98 13.86 17.59 -6.53
C ARG A 98 13.28 18.89 -7.09
N GLU A 99 13.48 19.15 -8.38
CA GLU A 99 12.96 20.35 -9.04
C GLU A 99 11.47 20.20 -9.33
N THR A 100 11.04 19.02 -9.78
CA THR A 100 9.64 18.77 -10.13
C THR A 100 8.78 18.33 -8.95
N GLY A 101 9.40 17.81 -7.89
CA GLY A 101 8.71 17.20 -6.75
C GLY A 101 8.07 15.85 -7.10
N LEU A 102 8.36 15.29 -8.28
CA LEU A 102 7.74 14.08 -8.78
C LEU A 102 8.80 13.02 -9.08
N VAL A 103 8.56 11.80 -8.64
CA VAL A 103 9.32 10.61 -9.04
C VAL A 103 8.39 9.57 -9.62
N ARG A 104 8.71 9.08 -10.79
CA ARG A 104 8.08 7.93 -11.42
C ARG A 104 9.11 6.84 -11.57
N VAL A 105 8.78 5.68 -11.03
CA VAL A 105 9.60 4.46 -11.11
C VAL A 105 8.87 3.49 -12.02
N ARG A 106 9.47 3.06 -13.11
CA ARG A 106 9.01 1.91 -13.87
C ARG A 106 9.83 0.70 -13.47
N ASP A 107 9.15 -0.36 -13.07
CA ASP A 107 9.75 -1.68 -12.86
C ASP A 107 9.15 -2.69 -13.84
N ALA A 108 10.01 -3.35 -14.58
CA ALA A 108 9.66 -4.44 -15.48
C ALA A 108 10.47 -5.68 -15.09
N GLY A 109 9.93 -6.49 -14.20
CA GLY A 109 10.62 -7.65 -13.68
C GLY A 109 9.77 -8.53 -12.79
N LYS A 110 10.41 -9.49 -12.11
CA LYS A 110 9.75 -10.34 -11.12
C LYS A 110 9.78 -9.69 -9.75
N ILE A 111 8.69 -9.86 -9.00
CA ILE A 111 8.63 -9.44 -7.60
C ILE A 111 9.50 -10.40 -6.77
N ASN A 112 10.63 -9.90 -6.27
CA ASN A 112 11.61 -10.62 -5.46
C ASN A 112 12.23 -9.70 -4.39
N ALA A 113 13.26 -10.17 -3.71
CA ALA A 113 13.94 -9.38 -2.68
C ALA A 113 14.58 -8.10 -3.24
N GLY A 114 15.09 -8.14 -4.48
CA GLY A 114 15.65 -6.98 -5.17
C GLY A 114 14.58 -5.90 -5.44
N PHE A 115 13.40 -6.31 -5.90
CA PHE A 115 12.26 -5.40 -6.06
C PHE A 115 11.86 -4.74 -4.72
N ALA A 116 11.75 -5.52 -3.65
CA ALA A 116 11.43 -4.96 -2.34
C ALA A 116 12.51 -3.97 -1.84
N ALA A 117 13.78 -4.27 -2.13
CA ALA A 117 14.88 -3.35 -1.83
C ALA A 117 14.83 -2.08 -2.67
N LEU A 118 14.51 -2.18 -3.97
CA LEU A 118 14.30 -1.04 -4.87
C LEU A 118 13.26 -0.09 -4.28
N VAL A 119 12.05 -0.60 -4.01
CA VAL A 119 10.93 0.21 -3.47
C VAL A 119 11.33 0.89 -2.17
N TRP A 120 11.93 0.15 -1.23
CA TRP A 120 12.35 0.70 0.06
C TRP A 120 13.41 1.81 -0.09
N ARG A 121 14.39 1.65 -0.97
CA ARG A 121 15.47 2.63 -1.20
C ARG A 121 14.95 3.90 -1.83
N LEU A 122 14.13 3.77 -2.84
CA LEU A 122 13.50 4.91 -3.49
C LEU A 122 12.57 5.66 -2.52
N ALA A 123 11.75 4.95 -1.76
CA ALA A 123 10.90 5.53 -0.73
C ALA A 123 11.73 6.27 0.33
N SER A 124 12.84 5.69 0.78
CA SER A 124 13.72 6.30 1.79
C SER A 124 14.32 7.62 1.33
N VAL A 125 14.79 7.70 0.08
CA VAL A 125 15.34 8.95 -0.49
C VAL A 125 14.23 9.95 -0.77
N ALA A 126 13.12 9.51 -1.36
CA ALA A 126 11.97 10.36 -1.66
C ALA A 126 11.39 11.00 -0.38
N GLU A 127 11.33 10.24 0.72
CA GLU A 127 10.90 10.74 2.03
C GLU A 127 11.89 11.75 2.60
N GLN A 128 13.19 11.42 2.58
CA GLN A 128 14.26 12.33 3.04
C GLN A 128 14.23 13.66 2.28
N TRP A 129 13.96 13.64 0.98
CA TRP A 129 13.90 14.83 0.13
C TRP A 129 12.50 15.45 0.05
N LYS A 130 11.51 14.83 0.72
CA LYS A 130 10.12 15.30 0.78
C LYS A 130 9.50 15.42 -0.61
N LEU A 131 9.76 14.46 -1.49
CA LEU A 131 9.12 14.41 -2.80
C LEU A 131 7.64 14.05 -2.62
N PRO A 132 6.69 14.93 -2.98
CA PRO A 132 5.29 14.73 -2.67
C PRO A 132 4.59 13.73 -3.61
N HIS A 133 5.07 13.61 -4.85
CA HIS A 133 4.42 12.79 -5.88
C HIS A 133 5.28 11.58 -6.23
N ARG A 134 4.76 10.39 -5.93
CA ARG A 134 5.47 9.12 -6.11
C ARG A 134 4.61 8.15 -6.90
N PHE A 135 5.12 7.72 -8.02
CA PHE A 135 4.45 6.78 -8.92
C PHE A 135 5.30 5.53 -9.09
N LEU A 136 4.67 4.37 -8.97
CA LEU A 136 5.25 3.09 -9.35
C LEU A 136 4.47 2.55 -10.54
N ASP A 137 5.09 2.57 -11.71
CA ASP A 137 4.59 1.95 -12.93
C ASP A 137 5.01 0.48 -12.94
N LEU A 138 4.03 -0.39 -12.74
CA LEU A 138 4.24 -1.82 -12.50
C LEU A 138 3.94 -2.63 -13.77
N ASP A 139 4.95 -3.39 -14.23
CA ASP A 139 4.82 -4.33 -15.35
C ASP A 139 5.49 -5.66 -14.98
N SER A 140 4.73 -6.60 -14.42
CA SER A 140 5.30 -7.81 -13.84
C SER A 140 4.37 -9.00 -13.89
N SER A 141 4.93 -10.16 -14.18
CA SER A 141 4.22 -11.45 -14.11
C SER A 141 4.05 -12.01 -12.70
N GLY A 142 4.48 -11.28 -11.67
CA GLY A 142 4.41 -11.70 -10.28
C GLY A 142 5.73 -12.19 -9.72
N GLY A 143 5.68 -12.99 -8.66
CA GLY A 143 6.86 -13.50 -7.97
C GLY A 143 6.58 -13.95 -6.54
N GLN A 144 7.45 -13.51 -5.62
CA GLN A 144 7.37 -13.89 -4.21
C GLN A 144 6.36 -13.03 -3.45
N VAL A 145 5.39 -13.68 -2.80
CA VAL A 145 4.34 -13.00 -2.01
C VAL A 145 4.95 -12.19 -0.86
N GLU A 146 5.91 -12.76 -0.15
CA GLU A 146 6.56 -12.09 0.99
C GLU A 146 7.35 -10.84 0.55
N ALA A 147 7.95 -10.86 -0.63
CA ALA A 147 8.62 -9.69 -1.19
C ALA A 147 7.61 -8.62 -1.62
N ALA A 148 6.48 -9.03 -2.20
CA ALA A 148 5.39 -8.13 -2.57
C ALA A 148 4.78 -7.45 -1.34
N ILE A 149 4.55 -8.19 -0.25
CA ILE A 149 4.05 -7.64 1.02
C ILE A 149 5.06 -6.64 1.60
N ARG A 150 6.36 -6.97 1.65
CA ARG A 150 7.39 -6.03 2.14
C ARG A 150 7.47 -4.74 1.32
N ALA A 151 7.40 -4.85 0.00
CA ALA A 151 7.35 -3.69 -0.88
C ALA A 151 6.07 -2.88 -0.63
N GLY A 152 4.94 -3.55 -0.51
CA GLY A 152 3.66 -2.94 -0.24
C GLY A 152 3.58 -2.24 1.12
N ASP A 153 4.19 -2.80 2.16
CA ASP A 153 4.29 -2.13 3.48
C ASP A 153 5.07 -0.80 3.36
N THR A 154 6.11 -0.77 2.53
CA THR A 154 6.85 0.46 2.24
C THR A 154 5.99 1.47 1.47
N ILE A 155 5.25 1.00 0.47
CA ILE A 155 4.36 1.81 -0.36
C ILE A 155 3.28 2.45 0.51
N GLY A 156 2.54 1.66 1.27
CA GLY A 156 1.46 2.15 2.15
C GLY A 156 1.93 3.07 3.28
N ALA A 157 3.22 2.98 3.68
CA ALA A 157 3.80 3.88 4.67
C ALA A 157 4.26 5.23 4.09
N SER A 158 4.40 5.35 2.77
CA SER A 158 5.10 6.47 2.13
C SER A 158 4.35 7.14 0.98
N THR A 159 3.07 6.89 0.83
CA THR A 159 2.12 7.52 -0.10
C THR A 159 2.53 7.42 -1.57
N TRP A 160 2.03 6.39 -2.25
CA TRP A 160 2.33 6.13 -3.67
C TRP A 160 1.07 5.97 -4.50
N THR A 161 1.13 6.41 -5.74
CA THR A 161 0.22 5.99 -6.80
C THR A 161 0.81 4.79 -7.53
N ILE A 162 0.12 3.67 -7.54
CA ILE A 162 0.48 2.53 -8.36
C ILE A 162 -0.20 2.68 -9.72
N TRP A 163 0.59 2.65 -10.75
CA TRP A 163 0.13 2.84 -12.11
C TRP A 163 0.44 1.63 -12.97
N MET A 164 -0.54 1.20 -13.72
CA MET A 164 -0.40 0.16 -14.73
C MET A 164 -0.83 0.73 -16.06
N ARG A 165 0.12 0.95 -16.93
CA ARG A 165 -0.13 1.46 -18.28
C ARG A 165 -0.87 0.42 -19.14
N GLU A 166 -1.54 0.91 -20.17
CA GLU A 166 -2.08 0.05 -21.22
C GLU A 166 -0.98 -0.83 -21.80
N GLY A 167 -1.22 -2.14 -21.93
CA GLY A 167 -0.26 -3.14 -22.38
C GLY A 167 0.59 -3.75 -21.27
N SER A 168 0.68 -3.15 -20.07
CA SER A 168 1.36 -3.73 -18.91
C SER A 168 0.54 -4.87 -18.30
N ILE A 169 1.23 -5.76 -17.60
CA ILE A 169 0.63 -6.87 -16.87
C ILE A 169 0.95 -6.77 -15.37
N SER A 170 -0.01 -7.17 -14.54
CA SER A 170 0.17 -7.31 -13.09
C SER A 170 -0.47 -8.62 -12.64
N HIS A 171 0.34 -9.64 -12.51
CA HIS A 171 -0.16 -10.97 -12.22
C HIS A 171 0.29 -11.46 -10.85
N SER A 172 -0.52 -12.34 -10.23
CA SER A 172 -0.12 -13.08 -9.03
C SER A 172 0.28 -12.18 -7.86
N ALA A 173 1.53 -12.25 -7.39
CA ALA A 173 2.05 -11.45 -6.26
C ALA A 173 1.99 -9.94 -6.49
N CYS A 174 1.91 -9.46 -7.74
CA CYS A 174 1.75 -8.03 -8.03
C CYS A 174 0.45 -7.44 -7.45
N VAL A 175 -0.56 -8.26 -7.23
CA VAL A 175 -1.84 -7.83 -6.62
C VAL A 175 -1.58 -7.23 -5.22
N PHE A 176 -0.60 -7.74 -4.46
CA PHE A 176 -0.24 -7.18 -3.15
C PHE A 176 0.44 -5.81 -3.29
N VAL A 177 1.27 -5.63 -4.34
CA VAL A 177 1.88 -4.32 -4.63
C VAL A 177 0.82 -3.32 -5.04
N LEU A 178 -0.10 -3.72 -5.92
CA LEU A 178 -1.21 -2.90 -6.37
C LEU A 178 -2.12 -2.49 -5.20
N ALA A 179 -2.42 -3.45 -4.31
CA ALA A 179 -3.25 -3.22 -3.12
C ALA A 179 -2.70 -2.14 -2.17
N ALA A 180 -1.38 -1.94 -2.14
CA ALA A 180 -0.73 -1.01 -1.22
C ALA A 180 -0.80 0.46 -1.65
N GLY A 181 -1.11 0.73 -2.93
CA GLY A 181 -1.18 2.11 -3.43
C GLY A 181 -2.28 2.92 -2.78
N ASP A 182 -2.02 4.20 -2.47
CA ASP A 182 -3.05 5.14 -2.05
C ASP A 182 -4.00 5.46 -3.21
N ASN A 183 -3.45 5.55 -4.41
CA ASN A 183 -4.20 5.57 -5.65
C ASN A 183 -3.74 4.43 -6.55
N ARG A 184 -4.67 3.84 -7.27
CA ARG A 184 -4.46 2.73 -8.18
C ARG A 184 -5.03 3.09 -9.53
N LEU A 185 -4.15 3.28 -10.53
CA LEU A 185 -4.52 3.65 -11.89
C LEU A 185 -4.28 2.46 -12.79
N VAL A 186 -5.32 1.70 -13.08
CA VAL A 186 -5.20 0.43 -13.81
C VAL A 186 -5.75 0.58 -15.22
N ALA A 187 -4.85 0.57 -16.22
CA ALA A 187 -5.20 0.44 -17.64
C ALA A 187 -4.69 -0.87 -18.25
N GLY A 188 -3.82 -1.57 -17.53
CA GLY A 188 -3.24 -2.84 -17.93
C GLY A 188 -4.08 -4.05 -17.50
N LYS A 189 -3.49 -5.24 -17.63
CA LYS A 189 -4.16 -6.52 -17.33
C LYS A 189 -3.76 -7.03 -15.95
N VAL A 190 -4.74 -7.19 -15.05
CA VAL A 190 -4.54 -7.80 -13.74
C VAL A 190 -5.00 -9.26 -13.79
N GLY A 191 -4.13 -10.17 -13.38
CA GLY A 191 -4.41 -11.60 -13.39
C GLY A 191 -4.16 -12.27 -12.04
N ILE A 192 -5.13 -13.11 -11.64
CA ILE A 192 -5.08 -13.85 -10.38
C ILE A 192 -4.99 -15.35 -10.65
N HIS A 193 -4.10 -16.03 -9.94
CA HIS A 193 -4.00 -17.48 -9.89
C HIS A 193 -3.56 -17.92 -8.49
N ARG A 194 -3.60 -19.23 -8.26
CA ARG A 194 -3.23 -19.82 -6.96
C ARG A 194 -1.82 -19.42 -6.56
N MET A 195 -1.69 -18.91 -5.33
CA MET A 195 -0.40 -18.76 -4.68
C MET A 195 0.26 -20.13 -4.53
N MET A 196 1.50 -20.26 -4.99
CA MET A 196 2.32 -21.45 -4.76
C MET A 196 3.49 -21.11 -3.89
N ARG A 197 3.76 -21.99 -2.93
CA ARG A 197 5.01 -21.95 -2.20
C ARG A 197 6.05 -22.70 -3.02
N ILE A 198 7.02 -21.97 -3.58
CA ILE A 198 8.07 -22.53 -4.42
C ILE A 198 9.07 -23.32 -3.58
N SER A 199 9.26 -22.98 -2.30
CA SER A 199 10.13 -23.68 -1.37
C SER A 199 9.43 -23.87 -0.02
N SER A 200 9.26 -25.11 0.39
CA SER A 200 8.81 -25.46 1.74
C SER A 200 9.85 -26.39 2.37
N LYS A 201 10.20 -26.11 3.62
CA LYS A 201 11.02 -27.01 4.46
C LYS A 201 10.16 -27.97 5.25
N ALA A 202 8.85 -28.04 4.96
CA ALA A 202 7.94 -28.91 5.66
C ALA A 202 8.31 -30.37 5.42
N THR A 203 8.44 -31.12 6.51
CA THR A 203 8.76 -32.55 6.50
C THR A 203 7.54 -33.44 6.54
N SER A 204 6.36 -32.83 6.78
CA SER A 204 5.08 -33.53 6.82
C SER A 204 3.97 -32.75 6.10
N ARG A 205 2.93 -33.47 5.69
CA ARG A 205 1.71 -32.87 5.10
C ARG A 205 1.01 -31.93 6.09
N ALA A 206 1.02 -32.27 7.38
CA ALA A 206 0.43 -31.43 8.41
C ALA A 206 1.16 -30.11 8.55
N GLU A 207 2.49 -30.14 8.55
CA GLU A 207 3.33 -28.96 8.60
C GLU A 207 3.19 -28.09 7.35
N PHE A 208 3.17 -28.70 6.17
CA PHE A 208 2.91 -28.00 4.92
C PHE A 208 1.56 -27.27 4.93
N ASN A 209 0.50 -27.95 5.37
CA ASN A 209 -0.85 -27.34 5.47
C ASN A 209 -0.88 -26.21 6.52
N ARG A 210 -0.13 -26.31 7.61
CA ARG A 210 -0.01 -25.22 8.59
C ARG A 210 0.64 -23.98 7.95
N GLN A 211 1.78 -24.17 7.27
CA GLN A 211 2.48 -23.09 6.59
C GLN A 211 1.62 -22.43 5.51
N LEU A 212 0.82 -23.22 4.79
CA LEU A 212 -0.08 -22.68 3.78
C LEU A 212 -1.20 -21.84 4.41
N ARG A 213 -1.77 -22.26 5.55
CA ARG A 213 -2.76 -21.47 6.28
C ARG A 213 -2.19 -20.17 6.82
N GLU A 214 -0.94 -20.18 7.30
CA GLU A 214 -0.24 -18.99 7.77
C GLU A 214 -0.04 -17.96 6.63
N VAL A 215 0.48 -18.41 5.49
CA VAL A 215 0.64 -17.53 4.30
C VAL A 215 -0.71 -16.96 3.86
N TYR A 216 -1.75 -17.77 3.89
CA TYR A 216 -3.09 -17.31 3.54
C TYR A 216 -3.64 -16.30 4.55
N GLY A 217 -3.48 -16.55 5.84
CA GLY A 217 -3.87 -15.60 6.90
C GLY A 217 -3.18 -14.25 6.70
N ASN A 218 -1.86 -14.27 6.55
CA ASN A 218 -1.08 -13.06 6.29
C ASN A 218 -1.52 -12.31 5.02
N ALA A 219 -1.88 -13.04 3.97
CA ALA A 219 -2.40 -12.46 2.74
C ALA A 219 -3.75 -11.76 2.94
N LYS A 220 -4.67 -12.39 3.70
CA LYS A 220 -5.98 -11.81 4.05
C LYS A 220 -5.81 -10.52 4.85
N ASP A 221 -5.06 -10.59 5.94
CA ASP A 221 -4.80 -9.45 6.82
C ASP A 221 -4.15 -8.28 6.05
N TYR A 222 -3.25 -8.63 5.12
CA TYR A 222 -2.62 -7.63 4.27
C TYR A 222 -3.60 -6.95 3.32
N LEU A 223 -4.45 -7.71 2.63
CA LEU A 223 -5.44 -7.16 1.70
C LEU A 223 -6.47 -6.29 2.42
N GLU A 224 -6.99 -6.77 3.57
CA GLU A 224 -7.96 -6.07 4.38
C GLU A 224 -7.43 -4.71 4.86
N ARG A 225 -6.22 -4.66 5.44
CA ARG A 225 -5.63 -3.40 5.90
C ARG A 225 -5.31 -2.41 4.78
N ASN A 226 -5.25 -2.88 3.53
CA ASN A 226 -5.06 -2.05 2.35
C ASN A 226 -6.38 -1.77 1.61
N GLY A 227 -7.54 -2.03 2.23
CA GLY A 227 -8.85 -1.72 1.67
C GLY A 227 -9.25 -2.58 0.48
N VAL A 228 -8.66 -3.77 0.34
CA VAL A 228 -8.99 -4.74 -0.70
C VAL A 228 -9.87 -5.84 -0.13
N VAL A 229 -10.91 -6.21 -0.86
CA VAL A 229 -11.85 -7.26 -0.46
C VAL A 229 -11.13 -8.59 -0.23
N VAL A 230 -11.34 -9.19 0.93
CA VAL A 230 -10.69 -10.43 1.37
C VAL A 230 -10.93 -11.60 0.41
N ALA A 231 -12.05 -11.60 -0.32
CA ALA A 231 -12.34 -12.60 -1.35
C ALA A 231 -11.23 -12.73 -2.43
N VAL A 232 -10.39 -11.71 -2.62
CA VAL A 232 -9.22 -11.79 -3.50
C VAL A 232 -8.23 -12.85 -3.01
N ALA A 233 -8.02 -13.00 -1.70
CA ALA A 233 -7.19 -14.06 -1.13
C ALA A 233 -7.79 -15.45 -1.41
N ASP A 234 -9.13 -15.58 -1.33
CA ASP A 234 -9.81 -16.83 -1.65
C ASP A 234 -9.63 -17.21 -3.13
N LEU A 235 -9.70 -16.24 -4.04
CA LEU A 235 -9.38 -16.46 -5.45
C LEU A 235 -7.93 -16.92 -5.65
N MET A 236 -7.00 -16.37 -4.87
CA MET A 236 -5.58 -16.75 -4.88
C MET A 236 -5.33 -18.16 -4.29
N LEU A 237 -6.31 -18.81 -3.73
CA LEU A 237 -6.25 -20.22 -3.32
C LEU A 237 -6.93 -21.14 -4.32
N THR A 238 -8.02 -20.70 -4.92
CA THR A 238 -8.94 -21.56 -5.68
C THR A 238 -8.64 -21.61 -7.16
N VAL A 239 -8.14 -20.52 -7.76
CA VAL A 239 -7.82 -20.47 -9.18
C VAL A 239 -6.59 -21.32 -9.48
N PRO A 240 -6.67 -22.40 -10.27
CA PRO A 240 -5.51 -23.25 -10.56
C PRO A 240 -4.37 -22.45 -11.22
N ASN A 241 -3.11 -22.78 -10.90
CA ASN A 241 -1.94 -22.11 -11.45
C ASN A 241 -1.86 -22.09 -12.99
N ARG A 242 -2.44 -23.10 -13.61
CA ARG A 242 -2.48 -23.21 -15.08
C ARG A 242 -3.55 -22.31 -15.72
N SER A 243 -4.39 -21.69 -14.88
CA SER A 243 -5.56 -20.91 -15.31
C SER A 243 -5.45 -19.52 -14.72
N LEU A 244 -4.59 -18.67 -15.31
CA LEU A 244 -4.60 -17.26 -14.97
C LEU A 244 -5.96 -16.66 -15.31
N ARG A 245 -6.67 -16.13 -14.32
CA ARG A 245 -7.92 -15.41 -14.54
C ARG A 245 -7.65 -13.91 -14.57
N LEU A 246 -7.82 -13.32 -15.76
CA LEU A 246 -7.82 -11.87 -15.91
C LEU A 246 -9.09 -11.30 -15.26
N ARG A 247 -8.94 -10.15 -14.60
CA ARG A 247 -10.05 -9.40 -13.99
C ARG A 247 -10.51 -8.30 -14.93
N THR A 248 -11.81 -8.05 -14.94
CA THR A 248 -12.38 -6.88 -15.61
C THR A 248 -12.14 -5.62 -14.77
N MET A 249 -12.25 -4.44 -15.37
CA MET A 249 -12.14 -3.19 -14.64
C MET A 249 -13.23 -3.02 -13.58
N GLU A 250 -14.42 -3.58 -13.83
CA GLU A 250 -15.53 -3.60 -12.88
C GLU A 250 -15.18 -4.46 -11.67
N GLU A 251 -14.72 -5.70 -11.87
CA GLU A 251 -14.24 -6.57 -10.79
C GLU A 251 -13.10 -5.93 -9.99
N LEU A 252 -12.17 -5.22 -10.65
CA LEU A 252 -11.06 -4.55 -9.95
C LEU A 252 -11.55 -3.44 -9.04
N ARG A 253 -12.56 -2.67 -9.46
CA ARG A 253 -13.20 -1.64 -8.62
C ARG A 253 -13.96 -2.26 -7.46
N GLU A 254 -14.73 -3.31 -7.70
CA GLU A 254 -15.44 -4.06 -6.65
C GLU A 254 -14.49 -4.65 -5.63
N TYR A 255 -13.31 -5.09 -6.06
CA TYR A 255 -12.27 -5.62 -5.16
C TYR A 255 -11.46 -4.52 -4.45
N GLY A 256 -11.62 -3.26 -4.82
CA GLY A 256 -10.80 -2.16 -4.32
C GLY A 256 -9.38 -2.15 -4.90
N LEU A 257 -9.17 -2.73 -6.08
CA LEU A 257 -7.87 -2.77 -6.77
C LEU A 257 -7.71 -1.70 -7.85
N ASP A 258 -8.70 -0.84 -8.06
CA ASP A 258 -8.67 0.33 -8.93
C ASP A 258 -9.32 1.53 -8.22
N GLY A 259 -8.76 2.73 -8.40
CA GLY A 259 -9.19 3.97 -7.73
C GLY A 259 -8.46 4.25 -6.42
N THR A 260 -9.03 5.12 -5.61
CA THR A 260 -8.46 5.55 -4.33
C THR A 260 -8.62 4.46 -3.27
N ASN A 261 -7.59 4.30 -2.43
CA ASN A 261 -7.64 3.40 -1.29
C ASN A 261 -8.53 4.00 -0.18
N ALA A 262 -9.68 3.39 0.05
CA ALA A 262 -10.66 3.88 1.02
C ALA A 262 -10.10 4.02 2.45
N VAL A 263 -9.19 3.13 2.86
CA VAL A 263 -8.54 3.19 4.18
C VAL A 263 -7.64 4.41 4.29
N GLN A 264 -6.91 4.75 3.22
CA GLN A 264 -6.05 5.95 3.21
C GLN A 264 -6.88 7.23 3.18
N ASP A 265 -7.96 7.25 2.43
CA ASP A 265 -8.92 8.35 2.41
C ASP A 265 -9.48 8.65 3.82
N ASP A 266 -9.87 7.62 4.55
CA ASP A 266 -10.36 7.75 5.92
C ASP A 266 -9.28 8.25 6.88
N LEU A 267 -8.04 7.74 6.76
CA LEU A 267 -6.91 8.19 7.56
C LEU A 267 -6.57 9.67 7.27
N GLU A 268 -6.60 10.08 6.02
CA GLU A 268 -6.37 11.48 5.62
C GLU A 268 -7.47 12.39 6.19
N ARG A 269 -8.74 11.99 6.08
CA ARG A 269 -9.88 12.69 6.65
C ARG A 269 -9.77 12.84 8.17
N ILE A 270 -9.34 11.79 8.88
CA ILE A 270 -9.09 11.84 10.32
C ILE A 270 -7.94 12.80 10.66
N ARG A 271 -6.86 12.80 9.89
CA ARG A 271 -5.73 13.73 10.08
C ARG A 271 -6.18 15.18 9.90
N GLN A 272 -6.98 15.47 8.87
CA GLN A 272 -7.53 16.81 8.62
C GLN A 272 -8.44 17.26 9.75
N MET A 273 -9.33 16.41 10.26
CA MET A 273 -10.18 16.72 11.40
C MET A 273 -9.38 17.04 12.66
N ARG A 274 -8.31 16.29 12.94
CA ARG A 274 -7.42 16.55 14.09
C ARG A 274 -6.69 17.88 13.97
N THR A 275 -6.20 18.23 12.78
CA THR A 275 -5.53 19.52 12.53
C THR A 275 -6.50 20.70 12.63
N CYS A 276 -7.71 20.58 12.14
CA CYS A 276 -8.75 21.60 12.30
C CYS A 276 -9.16 21.75 13.76
N GLY A 277 -9.35 20.66 14.50
CA GLY A 277 -9.68 20.69 15.94
C GLY A 277 -8.59 21.28 16.82
N ALA A 278 -7.32 21.09 16.47
CA ALA A 278 -6.21 21.73 17.18
C ALA A 278 -6.16 23.25 16.93
N ARG A 279 -6.42 23.71 15.70
CA ARG A 279 -6.45 25.14 15.37
C ARG A 279 -7.60 25.87 16.07
N THR A 280 -8.76 25.25 16.22
CA THR A 280 -9.89 25.84 16.95
C THR A 280 -9.64 25.95 18.45
N ARG A 281 -8.92 25.01 19.07
CA ARG A 281 -8.50 25.10 20.48
C ARG A 281 -7.47 26.22 20.70
N PHE A 282 -6.48 26.36 19.84
CA PHE A 282 -5.49 27.44 19.93
C PHE A 282 -6.09 28.82 19.66
N GLY A 283 -7.06 28.92 18.76
CA GLY A 283 -7.77 30.17 18.49
C GLY A 283 -8.60 30.63 19.70
N ARG A 284 -9.23 29.70 20.44
CA ARG A 284 -10.02 30.02 21.62
C ARG A 284 -9.15 30.45 22.80
N LEU A 285 -8.00 29.81 23.02
CA LEU A 285 -7.04 30.22 24.06
C LEU A 285 -6.44 31.62 23.83
N ARG A 286 -6.28 32.04 22.59
CA ARG A 286 -5.78 33.38 22.26
C ARG A 286 -6.81 34.49 22.50
N SER A 287 -8.09 34.20 22.37
CA SER A 287 -9.17 35.17 22.63
C SER A 287 -9.44 35.35 24.15
N GLU A 288 -9.13 34.32 24.95
CA GLU A 288 -9.29 34.40 26.42
C GLU A 288 -8.10 35.10 27.14
N VAL A 289 -6.95 35.24 26.47
CA VAL A 289 -5.77 35.96 27.03
C VAL A 289 -5.74 37.44 26.66
N GLN A 290 -6.60 37.89 25.76
CA GLN A 290 -6.66 39.30 25.30
C GLN A 290 -7.95 40.03 25.80
N GLY A 291 -8.74 39.44 26.63
CA GLY A 291 -9.86 40.04 27.36
C GLY A 291 -9.54 40.14 28.83
#